data_a8d82ba9c684f42ba18d5ea622112de4
#
_entry.id   a8d82ba9c684f42ba18d5ea622112de4
#
_cell.length_a   1.000
_cell.length_b   1.000
_cell.length_c   1.000
_cell.angle_alpha   90.00
_cell.angle_beta   90.00
_cell.angle_gamma   90.00
#
_symmetry.space_group_name_H-M   'P 1'
#
loop_
_entity.id
_entity.type
_entity.pdbx_description
1 polymer ?
#
loop_
_entity_poly.entity_id
_entity_poly.type
_entity_poly.pdbx_seq_one_letter_code
_entity_poly.pdbx_strand_id
1 'polypeptide(L)'
;SLHDALPIYAIDCGITLIGENKVQEMLRKKPNLKLTGVRKNLIGHLQTNKASQIVGEVDMIESVDSIKIAKEIGKQSVKKGLVTDVLLEVNIGREESKTGIMPEELDSVLYEAAEINGIHICGLMTIPPICEENTELCKFFENIYNMYVDIKSKKIDNVCMNVLSMGMSGDYKTAILEGSNHVRIGSKIF
;
A
#
# COMPACT_ATOMS: atom_id res chain seq x y z
N SER A 1 13.24 -2.29 22.12
CA SER A 1 13.22 -3.73 21.72
C SER A 1 13.98 -3.92 20.43
N LEU A 2 14.33 -5.16 20.09
CA LEU A 2 15.01 -5.49 18.83
C LEU A 2 14.19 -4.98 17.62
N HIS A 3 12.87 -5.12 17.67
CA HIS A 3 11.95 -4.60 16.66
C HIS A 3 11.97 -3.07 16.46
N ASP A 4 12.44 -2.31 17.44
CA ASP A 4 12.58 -0.86 17.30
C ASP A 4 13.93 -0.49 16.69
N ALA A 5 14.95 -1.29 16.92
CA ALA A 5 16.30 -1.05 16.41
C ALA A 5 16.44 -1.39 14.91
N LEU A 6 15.71 -2.39 14.42
CA LEU A 6 15.85 -2.90 13.05
C LEU A 6 15.59 -1.83 11.96
N PRO A 7 14.53 -1.01 12.01
CA PRO A 7 14.35 0.07 11.04
C PRO A 7 15.48 1.12 11.09
N ILE A 8 16.04 1.39 12.27
CA ILE A 8 17.17 2.32 12.42
C ILE A 8 18.39 1.79 11.66
N TYR A 9 18.75 0.52 11.87
CA TYR A 9 19.85 -0.10 11.15
C TYR A 9 19.65 -0.12 9.63
N ALA A 10 18.43 -0.42 9.18
CA ALA A 10 18.12 -0.41 7.75
C ALA A 10 18.32 0.99 7.14
N ILE A 11 17.87 2.04 7.83
CA ILE A 11 18.07 3.43 7.41
C ILE A 11 19.56 3.80 7.42
N ASP A 12 20.30 3.41 8.43
CA ASP A 12 21.74 3.65 8.50
C ASP A 12 22.50 2.91 7.37
N CYS A 13 21.95 1.81 6.84
CA CYS A 13 22.44 1.10 5.67
C CYS A 13 21.96 1.70 4.32
N GLY A 14 21.24 2.83 4.35
CA GLY A 14 20.84 3.54 3.13
C GLY A 14 19.44 3.21 2.63
N ILE A 15 18.59 2.54 3.39
CA ILE A 15 17.18 2.34 3.05
C ILE A 15 16.45 3.70 3.16
N THR A 16 15.76 4.08 2.10
CA THR A 16 15.06 5.36 1.98
C THR A 16 13.53 5.24 2.06
N LEU A 17 13.02 4.03 2.25
CA LEU A 17 11.59 3.77 2.39
C LEU A 17 11.35 2.66 3.41
N ILE A 18 10.49 2.93 4.37
CA ILE A 18 10.06 1.98 5.39
C ILE A 18 8.54 1.83 5.38
N GLY A 19 8.06 0.62 5.66
CA GLY A 19 6.64 0.30 5.80
C GLY A 19 6.31 -0.19 7.21
N GLU A 20 5.16 0.23 7.73
CA GLU A 20 4.62 -0.25 9.01
C GLU A 20 3.21 -0.79 8.85
N ASN A 21 2.94 -1.90 9.55
CA ASN A 21 1.62 -2.53 9.52
C ASN A 21 0.60 -1.87 10.44
N LYS A 22 1.04 -1.21 11.51
CA LYS A 22 0.15 -0.68 12.55
C LYS A 22 0.39 0.82 12.77
N VAL A 23 -0.71 1.58 12.80
CA VAL A 23 -0.70 3.02 13.08
C VAL A 23 0.08 3.34 14.37
N GLN A 24 -0.20 2.63 15.47
CA GLN A 24 0.46 2.86 16.75
C GLN A 24 1.97 2.60 16.70
N GLU A 25 2.40 1.58 15.95
CA GLU A 25 3.82 1.28 15.79
C GLU A 25 4.54 2.38 15.02
N MET A 26 3.93 2.87 13.93
CA MET A 26 4.46 4.00 13.18
C MET A 26 4.64 5.24 14.07
N LEU A 27 3.58 5.61 14.80
CA LEU A 27 3.61 6.79 15.69
C LEU A 27 4.61 6.64 16.83
N ARG A 28 4.74 5.44 17.40
CA ARG A 28 5.69 5.15 18.49
C ARG A 28 7.13 5.20 18.02
N LYS A 29 7.44 4.69 16.84
CA LYS A 29 8.80 4.62 16.28
C LYS A 29 9.28 5.95 15.72
N LYS A 30 8.37 6.74 15.13
CA LYS A 30 8.68 7.98 14.42
C LYS A 30 9.63 8.93 15.16
N PRO A 31 9.47 9.23 16.47
CA PRO A 31 10.36 10.14 17.18
C PRO A 31 11.81 9.66 17.28
N ASN A 32 12.04 8.35 17.17
CA ASN A 32 13.35 7.72 17.32
C ASN A 32 14.05 7.44 15.99
N LEU A 33 13.36 7.69 14.87
CA LEU A 33 13.90 7.44 13.54
C LEU A 33 14.51 8.74 12.98
N LYS A 34 15.73 8.65 12.47
CA LYS A 34 16.34 9.72 11.68
C LYS A 34 15.68 9.71 10.29
N LEU A 35 14.53 10.37 10.16
CA LEU A 35 13.66 10.28 8.99
C LEU A 35 13.96 11.28 7.87
N THR A 36 15.06 12.05 7.98
CA THR A 36 15.44 12.97 6.91
C THR A 36 15.72 12.19 5.62
N GLY A 37 14.90 12.41 4.60
CA GLY A 37 15.00 11.70 3.31
C GLY A 37 14.44 10.27 3.31
N VAL A 38 13.81 9.82 4.39
CA VAL A 38 13.18 8.49 4.46
C VAL A 38 11.67 8.61 4.32
N ARG A 39 11.11 7.95 3.32
CA ARG A 39 9.66 7.82 3.13
C ARG A 39 9.08 6.77 4.08
N LYS A 40 7.86 7.02 4.53
CA LYS A 40 7.13 6.18 5.48
C LYS A 40 5.79 5.77 4.87
N ASN A 41 5.53 4.50 4.75
CA ASN A 41 4.26 4.00 4.24
C ASN A 41 3.51 3.20 5.31
N LEU A 42 2.20 3.37 5.39
CA LEU A 42 1.34 2.44 6.10
C LEU A 42 0.96 1.32 5.12
N ILE A 43 1.33 0.08 5.44
CA ILE A 43 1.13 -1.09 4.58
C ILE A 43 0.13 -2.10 5.13
N GLY A 44 -0.32 -1.96 6.37
CA GLY A 44 -1.31 -2.83 7.00
C GLY A 44 -2.69 -2.19 7.05
N HIS A 45 -3.72 -3.01 7.30
CA HIS A 45 -5.13 -2.59 7.31
C HIS A 45 -5.36 -1.36 8.20
N LEU A 46 -6.00 -0.34 7.64
CA LEU A 46 -6.32 0.91 8.31
C LEU A 46 -7.77 0.93 8.77
N GLN A 47 -7.98 0.85 10.08
CA GLN A 47 -9.30 1.08 10.67
C GLN A 47 -9.71 2.56 10.52
N THR A 48 -10.98 2.81 10.21
CA THR A 48 -11.53 4.14 9.97
C THR A 48 -11.27 5.13 11.14
N ASN A 49 -11.39 4.66 12.39
CA ASN A 49 -11.14 5.47 13.57
C ASN A 49 -9.65 5.83 13.80
N LYS A 50 -8.73 5.25 13.03
CA LYS A 50 -7.29 5.53 13.09
C LYS A 50 -6.81 6.48 11.98
N ALA A 51 -7.66 6.75 10.97
CA ALA A 51 -7.27 7.60 9.84
C ALA A 51 -6.82 9.00 10.28
N SER A 52 -7.50 9.61 11.25
CA SER A 52 -7.11 10.93 11.78
C SER A 52 -5.72 10.97 12.43
N GLN A 53 -5.24 9.82 12.94
CA GLN A 53 -3.94 9.72 13.59
C GLN A 53 -2.81 9.55 12.59
N ILE A 54 -3.05 8.87 11.46
CA ILE A 54 -1.99 8.48 10.51
C ILE A 54 -1.85 9.45 9.33
N VAL A 55 -2.95 10.10 8.89
CA VAL A 55 -2.92 11.10 7.82
C VAL A 55 -1.99 12.26 8.20
N GLY A 56 -1.02 12.56 7.32
CA GLY A 56 0.04 13.52 7.55
C GLY A 56 1.24 13.00 8.36
N GLU A 57 1.19 11.76 8.84
CA GLU A 57 2.28 11.11 9.55
C GLU A 57 3.08 10.15 8.66
N VAL A 58 2.48 9.70 7.56
CA VAL A 58 3.08 8.85 6.53
C VAL A 58 3.02 9.53 5.18
N ASP A 59 3.88 9.10 4.27
CA ASP A 59 3.97 9.62 2.89
C ASP A 59 2.97 8.92 1.95
N MET A 60 2.56 7.70 2.29
CA MET A 60 1.59 6.92 1.51
C MET A 60 0.84 5.92 2.40
N ILE A 61 -0.43 5.68 2.06
CA ILE A 61 -1.24 4.60 2.64
C ILE A 61 -1.52 3.58 1.53
N GLU A 62 -0.92 2.37 1.64
CA GLU A 62 -0.99 1.33 0.60
C GLU A 62 -2.22 0.41 0.75
N SER A 63 -2.94 0.49 1.86
CA SER A 63 -3.98 -0.44 2.31
C SER A 63 -5.39 0.13 2.21
N VAL A 64 -5.70 0.86 1.14
CA VAL A 64 -7.06 1.38 0.92
C VAL A 64 -7.92 0.27 0.32
N ASP A 65 -8.67 -0.41 1.17
CA ASP A 65 -9.43 -1.62 0.86
C ASP A 65 -10.92 -1.38 0.55
N SER A 66 -11.37 -0.13 0.65
CA SER A 66 -12.78 0.21 0.43
C SER A 66 -12.98 1.71 0.22
N ILE A 67 -14.08 2.06 -0.42
CA ILE A 67 -14.49 3.46 -0.58
C ILE A 67 -14.73 4.16 0.76
N LYS A 68 -15.16 3.42 1.78
CA LYS A 68 -15.38 3.93 3.13
C LYS A 68 -14.09 4.49 3.73
N ILE A 69 -13.00 3.73 3.67
CA ILE A 69 -11.70 4.19 4.20
C ILE A 69 -11.10 5.29 3.33
N ALA A 70 -11.26 5.22 2.00
CA ALA A 70 -10.83 6.27 1.08
C ALA A 70 -11.48 7.62 1.43
N LYS A 71 -12.80 7.65 1.66
CA LYS A 71 -13.55 8.85 2.08
C LYS A 71 -13.05 9.40 3.42
N GLU A 72 -12.76 8.55 4.39
CA GLU A 72 -12.25 9.00 5.69
C GLU A 72 -10.84 9.57 5.57
N ILE A 73 -9.94 8.93 4.80
CA ILE A 73 -8.61 9.47 4.53
C ILE A 73 -8.73 10.86 3.86
N GLY A 74 -9.54 10.98 2.81
CA GLY A 74 -9.77 12.25 2.11
C GLY A 74 -10.28 13.36 3.03
N LYS A 75 -11.28 13.05 3.85
CA LYS A 75 -11.82 13.97 4.87
C LYS A 75 -10.75 14.47 5.84
N GLN A 76 -9.91 13.55 6.36
CA GLN A 76 -8.84 13.91 7.29
C GLN A 76 -7.73 14.71 6.60
N SER A 77 -7.40 14.38 5.35
CA SER A 77 -6.43 15.11 4.54
C SER A 77 -6.89 16.55 4.29
N VAL A 78 -8.10 16.74 3.81
CA VAL A 78 -8.69 18.08 3.61
C VAL A 78 -8.69 18.90 4.90
N LYS A 79 -9.09 18.28 6.04
CA LYS A 79 -9.06 18.93 7.36
C LYS A 79 -7.68 19.42 7.75
N LYS A 80 -6.63 18.72 7.33
CA LYS A 80 -5.22 19.05 7.62
C LYS A 80 -4.57 19.90 6.52
N GLY A 81 -5.28 20.24 5.44
CA GLY A 81 -4.75 20.98 4.30
C GLY A 81 -3.74 20.18 3.47
N LEU A 82 -3.91 18.86 3.41
CA LEU A 82 -3.02 17.92 2.75
C LEU A 82 -3.72 17.17 1.61
N VAL A 83 -2.92 16.55 0.75
CA VAL A 83 -3.33 15.47 -0.16
C VAL A 83 -2.51 14.24 0.21
N THR A 84 -3.16 13.12 0.46
CA THR A 84 -2.51 11.86 0.85
C THR A 84 -2.42 10.93 -0.35
N ASP A 85 -1.22 10.49 -0.68
CA ASP A 85 -1.00 9.45 -1.69
C ASP A 85 -1.52 8.10 -1.17
N VAL A 86 -2.28 7.39 -2.01
CA VAL A 86 -2.87 6.09 -1.64
C VAL A 86 -2.68 5.04 -2.73
N LEU A 87 -2.63 3.77 -2.33
CA LEU A 87 -2.81 2.64 -3.23
C LEU A 87 -4.13 1.95 -2.90
N LEU A 88 -4.84 1.50 -3.93
CA LEU A 88 -6.01 0.65 -3.75
C LEU A 88 -5.55 -0.79 -3.51
N GLU A 89 -5.93 -1.37 -2.37
CA GLU A 89 -5.66 -2.77 -2.04
C GLU A 89 -6.68 -3.67 -2.71
N VAL A 90 -6.20 -4.60 -3.54
CA VAL A 90 -7.03 -5.55 -4.29
C VAL A 90 -6.91 -6.94 -3.68
N ASN A 91 -8.05 -7.54 -3.32
CA ASN A 91 -8.15 -8.93 -2.88
C ASN A 91 -8.12 -9.86 -4.10
N ILE A 92 -6.94 -10.02 -4.68
CA ILE A 92 -6.76 -10.76 -5.94
C ILE A 92 -7.12 -12.26 -5.81
N GLY A 93 -7.00 -12.80 -4.60
CA GLY A 93 -7.35 -14.20 -4.30
C GLY A 93 -8.82 -14.43 -4.01
N ARG A 94 -9.64 -13.38 -3.91
CA ARG A 94 -11.07 -13.46 -3.55
C ARG A 94 -11.35 -14.22 -2.26
N GLU A 95 -10.44 -14.08 -1.28
CA GLU A 95 -10.59 -14.72 0.04
C GLU A 95 -11.49 -13.83 0.93
N GLU A 96 -12.65 -14.35 1.33
CA GLU A 96 -13.62 -13.61 2.17
C GLU A 96 -13.03 -13.16 3.53
N SER A 97 -12.03 -13.87 4.02
CA SER A 97 -11.35 -13.57 5.29
C SER A 97 -10.31 -12.44 5.19
N LYS A 98 -9.96 -11.99 3.99
CA LYS A 98 -8.94 -10.95 3.75
C LYS A 98 -9.57 -9.62 3.36
N THR A 99 -8.84 -8.55 3.67
CA THR A 99 -9.16 -7.19 3.22
C THR A 99 -8.86 -7.01 1.73
N GLY A 100 -9.34 -5.94 1.16
CA GLY A 100 -9.11 -5.57 -0.22
C GLY A 100 -10.38 -5.51 -1.05
N ILE A 101 -10.35 -4.70 -2.07
CA ILE A 101 -11.41 -4.52 -3.06
C ILE A 101 -11.45 -5.78 -3.94
N MET A 102 -12.63 -6.34 -4.16
CA MET A 102 -12.76 -7.46 -5.09
C MET A 102 -12.40 -7.01 -6.51
N PRO A 103 -11.70 -7.84 -7.31
CA PRO A 103 -11.29 -7.47 -8.67
C PRO A 103 -12.41 -6.92 -9.55
N GLU A 104 -13.60 -7.50 -9.46
CA GLU A 104 -14.81 -7.09 -10.18
C GLU A 104 -15.38 -5.74 -9.74
N GLU A 105 -15.05 -5.28 -8.54
CA GLU A 105 -15.50 -3.99 -7.99
C GLU A 105 -14.45 -2.88 -8.19
N LEU A 106 -13.23 -3.24 -8.61
CA LEU A 106 -12.10 -2.31 -8.67
C LEU A 106 -12.39 -1.07 -9.52
N ASP A 107 -12.95 -1.22 -10.69
CA ASP A 107 -13.27 -0.09 -11.56
C ASP A 107 -14.29 0.85 -10.91
N SER A 108 -15.36 0.31 -10.32
CA SER A 108 -16.39 1.11 -9.64
C SER A 108 -15.81 1.90 -8.48
N VAL A 109 -14.99 1.23 -7.64
CA VAL A 109 -14.33 1.87 -6.50
C VAL A 109 -13.30 2.90 -6.95
N LEU A 110 -12.54 2.61 -8.01
CA LEU A 110 -11.55 3.52 -8.57
C LEU A 110 -12.17 4.85 -9.03
N TYR A 111 -13.24 4.79 -9.84
CA TYR A 111 -13.91 6.00 -10.31
C TYR A 111 -14.53 6.80 -9.16
N GLU A 112 -15.15 6.13 -8.19
CA GLU A 112 -15.69 6.82 -7.00
C GLU A 112 -14.57 7.42 -6.15
N ALA A 113 -13.45 6.72 -5.96
CA ALA A 113 -12.32 7.20 -5.19
C ALA A 113 -11.58 8.37 -5.88
N ALA A 114 -11.53 8.39 -7.20
CA ALA A 114 -10.91 9.47 -7.98
C ALA A 114 -11.59 10.83 -7.74
N GLU A 115 -12.88 10.84 -7.40
CA GLU A 115 -13.66 12.05 -7.08
C GLU A 115 -13.46 12.53 -5.63
N ILE A 116 -12.73 11.79 -4.79
CA ILE A 116 -12.55 12.17 -3.39
C ILE A 116 -11.45 13.21 -3.25
N ASN A 117 -11.81 14.39 -2.75
CA ASN A 117 -10.84 15.42 -2.41
C ASN A 117 -9.92 14.98 -1.26
N GLY A 118 -8.64 15.34 -1.36
CA GLY A 118 -7.66 15.09 -0.30
C GLY A 118 -6.94 13.75 -0.40
N ILE A 119 -7.23 12.92 -1.41
CA ILE A 119 -6.42 11.76 -1.75
C ILE A 119 -5.93 11.85 -3.19
N HIS A 120 -4.84 11.14 -3.49
CA HIS A 120 -4.31 10.95 -4.83
C HIS A 120 -4.00 9.46 -5.01
N ILE A 121 -4.59 8.82 -6.01
CA ILE A 121 -4.42 7.39 -6.25
C ILE A 121 -3.15 7.17 -7.05
N CYS A 122 -2.15 6.52 -6.43
CA CYS A 122 -0.83 6.32 -7.02
C CYS A 122 -0.60 4.91 -7.58
N GLY A 123 -1.55 4.00 -7.43
CA GLY A 123 -1.40 2.64 -7.92
C GLY A 123 -2.23 1.60 -7.18
N LEU A 124 -1.79 0.35 -7.31
CA LEU A 124 -2.43 -0.81 -6.69
C LEU A 124 -1.49 -1.50 -5.70
N MET A 125 -2.08 -2.14 -4.70
CA MET A 125 -1.40 -3.05 -3.79
C MET A 125 -2.15 -4.37 -3.73
N THR A 126 -1.44 -5.49 -3.57
CA THR A 126 -2.06 -6.78 -3.29
C THR A 126 -1.18 -7.67 -2.41
N ILE A 127 -1.84 -8.58 -1.70
CA ILE A 127 -1.25 -9.70 -0.97
C ILE A 127 -1.95 -10.96 -1.47
N PRO A 128 -1.33 -11.73 -2.38
CA PRO A 128 -1.94 -12.95 -2.91
C PRO A 128 -2.14 -14.00 -1.81
N PRO A 129 -2.97 -15.02 -2.06
CA PRO A 129 -3.01 -16.22 -1.23
C PRO A 129 -1.65 -16.89 -1.14
N ILE A 130 -1.48 -17.69 -0.08
CA ILE A 130 -0.32 -18.59 0.00
C ILE A 130 -0.54 -19.72 -1.02
N CYS A 131 0.33 -19.80 -2.01
CA CYS A 131 0.29 -20.81 -3.05
C CYS A 131 1.38 -21.86 -2.82
N GLU A 132 1.04 -23.12 -3.00
CA GLU A 132 2.04 -24.22 -3.00
C GLU A 132 2.84 -24.22 -4.29
N GLU A 133 2.20 -23.88 -5.41
CA GLU A 133 2.81 -23.84 -6.73
C GLU A 133 3.12 -22.41 -7.17
N ASN A 134 4.32 -22.20 -7.68
CA ASN A 134 4.76 -20.92 -8.22
C ASN A 134 3.93 -20.48 -9.46
N THR A 135 3.41 -21.44 -10.22
CA THR A 135 2.56 -21.18 -11.38
C THR A 135 1.24 -20.51 -11.03
N GLU A 136 0.63 -20.87 -9.89
CA GLU A 136 -0.57 -20.22 -9.39
C GLU A 136 -0.27 -18.79 -8.91
N LEU A 137 0.82 -18.64 -8.17
CA LEU A 137 1.29 -17.34 -7.69
C LEU A 137 1.57 -16.37 -8.85
N CYS A 138 2.23 -16.82 -9.92
CA CYS A 138 2.45 -16.03 -11.12
C CYS A 138 1.14 -15.51 -11.71
N LYS A 139 0.08 -16.34 -11.77
CA LYS A 139 -1.22 -15.91 -12.29
C LYS A 139 -1.84 -14.78 -11.47
N PHE A 140 -1.72 -14.80 -10.14
CA PHE A 140 -2.19 -13.70 -9.31
C PHE A 140 -1.43 -12.41 -9.61
N PHE A 141 -0.12 -12.47 -9.71
CA PHE A 141 0.71 -11.30 -10.02
C PHE A 141 0.47 -10.78 -11.45
N GLU A 142 0.34 -11.67 -12.44
CA GLU A 142 -0.01 -11.30 -13.80
C GLU A 142 -1.38 -10.59 -13.86
N ASN A 143 -2.38 -11.11 -13.15
CA ASN A 143 -3.72 -10.53 -13.13
C ASN A 143 -3.71 -9.10 -12.54
N ILE A 144 -3.05 -8.87 -11.42
CA ILE A 144 -2.99 -7.52 -10.85
C ILE A 144 -2.15 -6.57 -11.73
N TYR A 145 -1.09 -7.07 -12.37
CA TYR A 145 -0.32 -6.29 -13.34
C TYR A 145 -1.17 -5.85 -14.52
N ASN A 146 -1.99 -6.74 -15.07
CA ASN A 146 -2.90 -6.43 -16.17
C ASN A 146 -3.92 -5.35 -15.76
N MET A 147 -4.50 -5.44 -14.55
CA MET A 147 -5.38 -4.40 -14.00
C MET A 147 -4.65 -3.06 -13.87
N TYR A 148 -3.43 -3.07 -13.35
CA TYR A 148 -2.60 -1.87 -13.22
C TYR A 148 -2.33 -1.20 -14.57
N VAL A 149 -1.98 -1.97 -15.60
CA VAL A 149 -1.72 -1.46 -16.96
C VAL A 149 -3.00 -0.94 -17.60
N ASP A 150 -4.12 -1.66 -17.43
CA ASP A 150 -5.43 -1.24 -17.94
C ASP A 150 -5.85 0.11 -17.35
N ILE A 151 -5.80 0.26 -16.02
CA ILE A 151 -6.12 1.52 -15.34
C ILE A 151 -5.19 2.65 -15.80
N LYS A 152 -3.89 2.38 -15.93
CA LYS A 152 -2.91 3.35 -16.41
C LYS A 152 -3.25 3.88 -17.80
N SER A 153 -3.82 3.05 -18.66
CA SER A 153 -4.22 3.43 -20.01
C SER A 153 -5.46 4.34 -20.04
N LYS A 154 -6.33 4.28 -19.04
CA LYS A 154 -7.59 5.03 -18.95
C LYS A 154 -7.41 6.52 -18.73
N LYS A 155 -6.25 6.98 -18.23
CA LYS A 155 -5.92 8.39 -17.96
C LYS A 155 -7.01 9.11 -17.16
N ILE A 156 -7.38 8.55 -16.03
CA ILE A 156 -8.39 9.08 -15.12
C ILE A 156 -7.78 10.24 -14.31
N ASP A 157 -8.51 11.36 -14.19
CA ASP A 157 -8.08 12.48 -13.36
C ASP A 157 -7.89 12.02 -11.91
N ASN A 158 -6.89 12.60 -11.21
CA ASN A 158 -6.52 12.25 -9.85
C ASN A 158 -6.00 10.80 -9.67
N VAL A 159 -5.66 10.10 -10.78
CA VAL A 159 -5.10 8.74 -10.76
C VAL A 159 -3.78 8.72 -11.53
N CYS A 160 -2.70 8.34 -10.84
CA CYS A 160 -1.38 8.22 -11.43
C CYS A 160 -0.79 6.83 -11.11
N MET A 161 -0.94 5.89 -12.03
CA MET A 161 -0.49 4.50 -11.85
C MET A 161 1.04 4.38 -11.95
N ASN A 162 1.73 4.75 -10.86
CA ASN A 162 3.19 4.72 -10.75
C ASN A 162 3.70 3.58 -9.85
N VAL A 163 2.86 3.09 -8.94
CA VAL A 163 3.26 2.08 -7.95
C VAL A 163 2.41 0.82 -8.12
N LEU A 164 3.07 -0.31 -8.28
CA LEU A 164 2.49 -1.63 -8.16
C LEU A 164 3.17 -2.35 -6.99
N SER A 165 2.51 -2.30 -5.83
CA SER A 165 3.00 -2.87 -4.58
C SER A 165 2.53 -4.32 -4.45
N MET A 166 3.42 -5.26 -4.76
CA MET A 166 3.20 -6.69 -4.61
C MET A 166 4.52 -7.41 -4.39
N GLY A 167 4.48 -8.52 -3.67
CA GLY A 167 5.65 -9.30 -3.31
C GLY A 167 6.20 -8.96 -1.92
N MET A 168 6.43 -10.01 -1.15
CA MET A 168 6.98 -9.97 0.20
C MET A 168 8.22 -10.85 0.31
N SER A 169 8.74 -11.08 1.52
CA SER A 169 9.95 -11.85 1.76
C SER A 169 9.97 -13.25 1.08
N GLY A 170 8.79 -13.89 0.94
CA GLY A 170 8.68 -15.24 0.35
C GLY A 170 8.67 -15.26 -1.19
N ASP A 171 8.13 -14.21 -1.81
CA ASP A 171 7.70 -14.23 -3.22
C ASP A 171 8.13 -13.00 -4.05
N TYR A 172 8.91 -12.07 -3.47
CA TYR A 172 9.31 -10.82 -4.14
C TYR A 172 10.01 -11.04 -5.48
N LYS A 173 10.77 -12.13 -5.65
CA LYS A 173 11.46 -12.41 -6.92
C LYS A 173 10.46 -12.66 -8.04
N THR A 174 9.46 -13.51 -7.76
CA THR A 174 8.36 -13.79 -8.69
C THR A 174 7.58 -12.51 -8.98
N ALA A 175 7.23 -11.74 -7.94
CA ALA A 175 6.52 -10.47 -8.10
C ALA A 175 7.27 -9.48 -9.01
N ILE A 176 8.59 -9.36 -8.87
CA ILE A 176 9.41 -8.47 -9.73
C ILE A 176 9.38 -8.96 -11.18
N LEU A 177 9.48 -10.26 -11.42
CA LEU A 177 9.41 -10.82 -12.78
C LEU A 177 8.05 -10.56 -13.43
N GLU A 178 6.98 -10.54 -12.64
CA GLU A 178 5.61 -10.24 -13.07
C GLU A 178 5.27 -8.73 -13.06
N GLY A 179 6.28 -7.84 -12.90
CA GLY A 179 6.13 -6.40 -13.11
C GLY A 179 5.96 -5.55 -11.85
N SER A 180 6.15 -6.11 -10.65
CA SER A 180 6.20 -5.31 -9.42
C SER A 180 7.33 -4.28 -9.47
N ASN A 181 7.03 -3.05 -9.08
CA ASN A 181 8.03 -2.01 -8.88
C ASN A 181 8.17 -1.56 -7.42
N HIS A 182 7.40 -2.19 -6.52
CA HIS A 182 7.44 -1.95 -5.08
C HIS A 182 7.23 -3.26 -4.31
N VAL A 183 8.24 -3.70 -3.57
CA VAL A 183 8.19 -4.93 -2.75
C VAL A 183 8.29 -4.61 -1.26
N ARG A 184 7.69 -5.45 -0.42
CA ARG A 184 7.62 -5.27 1.03
C ARG A 184 8.42 -6.37 1.72
N ILE A 185 9.70 -6.10 2.01
CA ILE A 185 10.63 -7.07 2.60
C ILE A 185 10.77 -6.80 4.10
N GLY A 186 10.57 -7.82 4.89
CA GLY A 186 10.73 -7.79 6.35
C GLY A 186 11.59 -8.97 6.83
N SER A 187 10.99 -10.13 7.03
CA SER A 187 11.63 -11.32 7.62
C SER A 187 12.88 -11.86 6.90
N LYS A 188 13.20 -11.36 5.69
CA LYS A 188 14.48 -11.69 5.02
C LYS A 188 15.60 -10.71 5.33
N ILE A 189 15.28 -9.55 5.92
CA ILE A 189 16.28 -8.56 6.31
C ILE A 189 16.58 -8.69 7.80
N PHE A 190 15.57 -9.09 8.57
CA PHE A 190 15.58 -9.09 10.03
C PHE A 190 15.49 -10.51 10.62
#